data_450894119d3e652c40778e3a6995a838
#
_entry.id   450894119d3e652c40778e3a6995a838
#
_cell.length_a   1.000
_cell.length_b   1.000
_cell.length_c   1.000
_cell.angle_alpha   90.00
_cell.angle_beta   90.00
_cell.angle_gamma   90.00
#
_symmetry.space_group_name_H-M   'P 1'
#
loop_
_entity.id
_entity.type
_entity.pdbx_description
1 polymer ?
#
loop_
_entity_poly.entity_id
_entity_poly.type
_entity_poly.pdbx_seq_one_letter_code
_entity_poly.pdbx_strand_id
1 'polypeptide(L)'
;MRLQLSIGNTNYSSWSMRPWVLLQQAGIPFEEVMVRFDSFAADSRFKHTVTALNPVGKVPVLVADGFAIWDTLAIAEFVAEAFPDQQLWPADRWQRARARSVCAEMHSGFTALRSHCPMNIEARLPQIGRLVWRDQAAVRADVARLCGLWGELLAAQPTRLPDGSAPLLFGHFTVADAYFAPVCSRLRTYGLPLPADIAAYVDRVLALPGVAAWMDGALQEADFLDFEEPYRLGRD
;
A
#
# COMPACT_ATOMS: atom_id res chain seq x y z
N MET A 1 -18.10 -0.35 -17.71
CA MET A 1 -16.90 -1.22 -17.54
C MET A 1 -17.06 -1.98 -16.23
N ARG A 2 -16.95 -3.31 -16.28
CA ARG A 2 -16.95 -4.18 -15.10
C ARG A 2 -15.51 -4.40 -14.66
N LEU A 3 -15.22 -4.09 -13.39
CA LEU A 3 -13.91 -4.29 -12.78
C LEU A 3 -13.98 -5.41 -11.74
N GLN A 4 -13.02 -6.33 -11.77
CA GLN A 4 -12.83 -7.37 -10.77
C GLN A 4 -11.37 -7.34 -10.33
N LEU A 5 -11.10 -7.17 -9.02
CA LEU A 5 -9.76 -7.11 -8.46
C LEU A 5 -9.48 -8.36 -7.65
N SER A 6 -8.56 -9.19 -8.14
CA SER A 6 -8.05 -10.35 -7.38
C SER A 6 -6.96 -9.89 -6.42
N ILE A 7 -7.15 -10.20 -5.13
CA ILE A 7 -6.27 -9.81 -4.03
C ILE A 7 -5.83 -11.01 -3.20
N GLY A 8 -4.71 -10.90 -2.49
CA GLY A 8 -4.31 -11.85 -1.45
C GLY A 8 -4.78 -11.41 -0.07
N ASN A 9 -4.50 -12.22 0.94
CA ASN A 9 -4.88 -11.96 2.33
C ASN A 9 -4.61 -10.53 2.77
N THR A 10 -5.63 -9.86 3.27
CA THR A 10 -5.61 -8.42 3.53
C THR A 10 -4.62 -8.03 4.63
N ASN A 11 -4.39 -8.92 5.60
CA ASN A 11 -3.40 -8.68 6.67
C ASN A 11 -1.96 -8.57 6.12
N TYR A 12 -1.63 -9.28 5.03
CA TYR A 12 -0.24 -9.48 4.57
C TYR A 12 0.04 -8.89 3.18
N SER A 13 -0.97 -8.83 2.29
CA SER A 13 -0.77 -8.49 0.89
C SER A 13 -0.63 -6.98 0.65
N SER A 14 0.56 -6.45 0.93
CA SER A 14 0.85 -5.03 0.70
C SER A 14 0.75 -4.58 -0.77
N TRP A 15 0.94 -5.49 -1.71
CA TRP A 15 0.75 -5.19 -3.13
C TRP A 15 -0.72 -5.08 -3.51
N SER A 16 -1.58 -5.96 -2.98
CA SER A 16 -3.03 -5.90 -3.21
C SER A 16 -3.67 -4.66 -2.58
N MET A 17 -3.18 -4.22 -1.42
CA MET A 17 -3.67 -3.03 -0.73
C MET A 17 -3.64 -1.78 -1.61
N ARG A 18 -2.62 -1.60 -2.44
CA ARG A 18 -2.44 -0.38 -3.25
C ARG A 18 -3.60 -0.12 -4.21
N PRO A 19 -3.88 -0.99 -5.20
CA PRO A 19 -4.98 -0.76 -6.13
C PRO A 19 -6.35 -0.89 -5.47
N TRP A 20 -6.47 -1.71 -4.43
CA TRP A 20 -7.73 -1.81 -3.69
C TRP A 20 -8.09 -0.50 -3.00
N VAL A 21 -7.13 0.09 -2.26
CA VAL A 21 -7.30 1.41 -1.61
C VAL A 21 -7.54 2.49 -2.67
N LEU A 22 -6.83 2.44 -3.80
CA LEU A 22 -7.02 3.41 -4.89
C LEU A 22 -8.47 3.41 -5.39
N LEU A 23 -9.01 2.24 -5.73
CA LEU A 23 -10.37 2.08 -6.24
C LEU A 23 -11.41 2.47 -5.18
N GLN A 24 -11.24 1.97 -3.95
CA GLN A 24 -12.17 2.23 -2.85
C GLN A 24 -12.23 3.71 -2.47
N GLN A 25 -11.06 4.36 -2.34
CA GLN A 25 -10.98 5.78 -1.97
C GLN A 25 -11.51 6.70 -3.07
N ALA A 26 -11.36 6.30 -4.34
CA ALA A 26 -11.90 7.03 -5.48
C ALA A 26 -13.40 6.76 -5.72
N GLY A 27 -14.04 5.88 -4.95
CA GLY A 27 -15.44 5.52 -5.16
C GLY A 27 -15.70 4.78 -6.47
N ILE A 28 -14.69 4.13 -7.04
CA ILE A 28 -14.81 3.34 -8.28
C ILE A 28 -15.31 1.95 -7.92
N PRO A 29 -16.49 1.53 -8.40
CA PRO A 29 -17.05 0.23 -8.06
C PRO A 29 -16.25 -0.91 -8.71
N PHE A 30 -15.96 -1.94 -7.93
CA PHE A 30 -15.29 -3.17 -8.38
C PHE A 30 -15.78 -4.37 -7.58
N GLU A 31 -15.63 -5.55 -8.15
CA GLU A 31 -15.83 -6.82 -7.48
C GLU A 31 -14.50 -7.28 -6.89
N GLU A 32 -14.48 -7.55 -5.59
CA GLU A 32 -13.31 -8.13 -4.91
C GLU A 32 -13.31 -9.65 -5.05
N VAL A 33 -12.16 -10.21 -5.40
CA VAL A 33 -11.94 -11.66 -5.43
C VAL A 33 -10.74 -12.01 -4.54
N MET A 34 -11.01 -12.59 -3.38
CA MET A 34 -9.98 -13.06 -2.46
C MET A 34 -9.35 -14.36 -2.97
N VAL A 35 -8.04 -14.32 -3.21
CA VAL A 35 -7.21 -15.50 -3.51
C VAL A 35 -6.28 -15.72 -2.32
N ARG A 36 -6.72 -16.56 -1.37
CA ARG A 36 -5.99 -16.80 -0.12
C ARG A 36 -4.64 -17.44 -0.36
N PHE A 37 -3.65 -16.98 0.38
CA PHE A 37 -2.33 -17.62 0.42
C PHE A 37 -2.40 -18.93 1.19
N ASP A 38 -2.08 -20.03 0.54
CA ASP A 38 -1.85 -21.32 1.18
C ASP A 38 -0.35 -21.66 1.19
N SER A 39 0.36 -21.20 0.18
CA SER A 39 1.82 -21.29 0.03
C SER A 39 2.24 -20.47 -1.17
N PHE A 40 3.54 -20.16 -1.29
CA PHE A 40 4.14 -19.58 -2.51
C PHE A 40 4.85 -20.62 -3.39
N ALA A 41 4.75 -21.91 -3.05
CA ALA A 41 5.26 -23.00 -3.88
C ALA A 41 4.53 -23.06 -5.24
N ALA A 42 5.22 -23.54 -6.26
CA ALA A 42 4.73 -23.54 -7.63
C ALA A 42 3.44 -24.39 -7.80
N ASP A 43 3.24 -25.38 -6.96
CA ASP A 43 2.12 -26.31 -6.95
C ASP A 43 0.98 -25.92 -5.97
N SER A 44 1.08 -24.75 -5.31
CA SER A 44 0.04 -24.26 -4.41
C SER A 44 -1.25 -23.88 -5.15
N ARG A 45 -2.39 -23.95 -4.45
CA ARG A 45 -3.69 -23.49 -5.01
C ARG A 45 -3.63 -22.01 -5.36
N PHE A 46 -3.00 -21.20 -4.51
CA PHE A 46 -2.75 -19.79 -4.79
C PHE A 46 -2.07 -19.61 -6.15
N LYS A 47 -0.93 -20.31 -6.38
CA LYS A 47 -0.19 -20.21 -7.65
C LYS A 47 -1.01 -20.67 -8.84
N HIS A 48 -1.69 -21.81 -8.75
CA HIS A 48 -2.57 -22.29 -9.82
C HIS A 48 -3.66 -21.27 -10.16
N THR A 49 -4.34 -20.71 -9.14
CA THR A 49 -5.42 -19.74 -9.36
C THR A 49 -4.89 -18.47 -10.03
N VAL A 50 -3.80 -17.89 -9.52
CA VAL A 50 -3.30 -16.61 -10.03
C VAL A 50 -2.61 -16.75 -11.37
N THR A 51 -1.94 -17.88 -11.65
CA THR A 51 -1.28 -18.13 -12.94
C THR A 51 -2.30 -18.27 -14.08
N ALA A 52 -3.52 -18.70 -13.78
CA ALA A 52 -4.62 -18.69 -14.75
C ALA A 52 -5.06 -17.27 -15.15
N LEU A 53 -4.81 -16.26 -14.30
CA LEU A 53 -5.14 -14.87 -14.55
C LEU A 53 -3.98 -14.09 -15.18
N ASN A 54 -2.74 -14.38 -14.79
CA ASN A 54 -1.56 -13.72 -15.32
C ASN A 54 -0.32 -14.63 -15.25
N PRO A 55 0.62 -14.51 -16.22
CA PRO A 55 1.78 -15.42 -16.31
C PRO A 55 2.80 -15.24 -15.18
N VAL A 56 2.75 -14.12 -14.44
CA VAL A 56 3.67 -13.84 -13.33
C VAL A 56 3.26 -14.61 -12.06
N GLY A 57 2.00 -15.05 -11.97
CA GLY A 57 1.49 -15.79 -10.82
C GLY A 57 1.55 -15.01 -9.52
N LYS A 58 1.16 -13.72 -9.54
CA LYS A 58 1.14 -12.80 -8.39
C LYS A 58 -0.15 -12.01 -8.35
N VAL A 59 -0.56 -11.60 -7.16
CA VAL A 59 -1.60 -10.61 -6.92
C VAL A 59 -0.96 -9.23 -6.68
N PRO A 60 -1.68 -8.12 -6.93
CA PRO A 60 -3.05 -8.05 -7.46
C PRO A 60 -3.14 -8.29 -8.97
N VAL A 61 -4.34 -8.64 -9.42
CA VAL A 61 -4.72 -8.65 -10.85
C VAL A 61 -6.06 -7.94 -10.99
N LEU A 62 -6.11 -6.92 -11.83
CA LEU A 62 -7.36 -6.27 -12.22
C LEU A 62 -7.84 -6.89 -13.53
N VAL A 63 -9.08 -7.37 -13.55
CA VAL A 63 -9.76 -7.80 -14.78
C VAL A 63 -10.80 -6.75 -15.14
N ALA A 64 -10.60 -6.09 -16.29
CA ALA A 64 -11.51 -5.07 -16.83
C ALA A 64 -12.19 -5.62 -18.09
N ASP A 65 -13.50 -5.82 -18.05
CA ASP A 65 -14.30 -6.41 -19.14
C ASP A 65 -13.67 -7.69 -19.74
N GLY A 66 -13.07 -8.52 -18.90
CA GLY A 66 -12.42 -9.77 -19.28
C GLY A 66 -10.93 -9.66 -19.64
N PHE A 67 -10.36 -8.46 -19.68
CA PHE A 67 -8.94 -8.24 -19.93
C PHE A 67 -8.16 -8.14 -18.62
N ALA A 68 -7.15 -9.00 -18.43
CA ALA A 68 -6.35 -9.02 -17.21
C ALA A 68 -5.18 -8.03 -17.28
N ILE A 69 -5.05 -7.23 -16.23
CA ILE A 69 -4.00 -6.23 -16.03
C ILE A 69 -3.28 -6.57 -14.72
N TRP A 70 -2.00 -6.73 -14.77
CA TRP A 70 -1.16 -7.01 -13.59
C TRP A 70 -0.02 -6.03 -13.51
N ASP A 71 0.62 -6.02 -12.34
CA ASP A 71 1.46 -4.97 -11.79
C ASP A 71 0.67 -3.74 -11.32
N THR A 72 1.00 -3.30 -10.10
CA THR A 72 0.25 -2.23 -9.44
C THR A 72 0.38 -0.88 -10.14
N LEU A 73 1.52 -0.59 -10.81
CA LEU A 73 1.67 0.66 -11.59
C LEU A 73 0.81 0.60 -12.86
N ALA A 74 0.81 -0.52 -13.57
CA ALA A 74 -0.04 -0.69 -14.75
C ALA A 74 -1.53 -0.58 -14.39
N ILE A 75 -1.95 -1.18 -13.27
CA ILE A 75 -3.32 -1.05 -12.77
C ILE A 75 -3.64 0.41 -12.44
N ALA A 76 -2.75 1.13 -11.75
CA ALA A 76 -2.97 2.53 -11.39
C ALA A 76 -3.07 3.45 -12.63
N GLU A 77 -2.23 3.25 -13.63
CA GLU A 77 -2.29 4.01 -14.91
C GLU A 77 -3.58 3.70 -15.66
N PHE A 78 -3.94 2.41 -15.80
CA PHE A 78 -5.19 2.02 -16.45
C PHE A 78 -6.41 2.65 -15.76
N VAL A 79 -6.48 2.59 -14.43
CA VAL A 79 -7.59 3.17 -13.67
C VAL A 79 -7.63 4.69 -13.84
N ALA A 80 -6.48 5.37 -13.83
CA ALA A 80 -6.42 6.81 -14.01
C ALA A 80 -6.86 7.25 -15.42
N GLU A 81 -6.54 6.45 -16.45
CA GLU A 81 -6.99 6.70 -17.84
C GLU A 81 -8.48 6.41 -18.01
N ALA A 82 -8.98 5.33 -17.39
CA ALA A 82 -10.37 4.91 -17.50
C ALA A 82 -11.34 5.82 -16.71
N PHE A 83 -10.86 6.47 -15.65
CA PHE A 83 -11.64 7.35 -14.77
C PHE A 83 -10.99 8.72 -14.58
N PRO A 84 -10.83 9.52 -15.65
CA PRO A 84 -10.10 10.79 -15.62
C PRO A 84 -10.70 11.82 -14.65
N ASP A 85 -12.01 11.78 -14.42
CA ASP A 85 -12.71 12.69 -13.52
C ASP A 85 -12.32 12.50 -12.04
N GLN A 86 -11.74 11.35 -11.69
CA GLN A 86 -11.28 11.05 -10.34
C GLN A 86 -9.94 11.72 -9.99
N GLN A 87 -9.24 12.29 -10.98
CA GLN A 87 -7.98 13.02 -10.81
C GLN A 87 -6.95 12.25 -9.95
N LEU A 88 -6.80 10.95 -10.22
CA LEU A 88 -5.94 10.04 -9.45
C LEU A 88 -4.44 10.38 -9.52
N TRP A 89 -4.05 11.17 -10.52
CA TRP A 89 -2.74 11.81 -10.62
C TRP A 89 -2.89 13.33 -10.54
N PRO A 90 -1.84 14.07 -10.07
CA PRO A 90 -1.85 15.53 -10.11
C PRO A 90 -2.12 16.08 -11.51
N ALA A 91 -2.93 17.14 -11.60
CA ALA A 91 -3.27 17.79 -12.87
C ALA A 91 -2.05 18.45 -13.54
N ASP A 92 -1.19 19.10 -12.73
CA ASP A 92 0.06 19.66 -13.23
C ASP A 92 1.03 18.57 -13.71
N ARG A 93 1.58 18.75 -14.90
CA ARG A 93 2.44 17.72 -15.54
C ARG A 93 3.73 17.42 -14.77
N TRP A 94 4.29 18.43 -14.06
CA TRP A 94 5.53 18.26 -13.32
C TRP A 94 5.29 17.54 -11.99
N GLN A 95 4.21 17.91 -11.30
CA GLN A 95 3.75 17.22 -10.11
C GLN A 95 3.34 15.76 -10.44
N ARG A 96 2.67 15.53 -11.56
CA ARG A 96 2.32 14.20 -12.05
C ARG A 96 3.57 13.35 -12.34
N ALA A 97 4.58 13.93 -12.98
CA ALA A 97 5.85 13.25 -13.20
C ALA A 97 6.54 12.91 -11.88
N ARG A 98 6.54 13.82 -10.92
CA ARG A 98 7.07 13.59 -9.58
C ARG A 98 6.30 12.48 -8.85
N ALA A 99 4.97 12.48 -8.90
CA ALA A 99 4.12 11.45 -8.31
C ALA A 99 4.44 10.07 -8.87
N ARG A 100 4.61 9.94 -10.19
CA ARG A 100 5.05 8.69 -10.83
C ARG A 100 6.44 8.26 -10.38
N SER A 101 7.38 9.21 -10.27
CA SER A 101 8.74 8.91 -9.79
C SER A 101 8.74 8.34 -8.38
N VAL A 102 7.99 8.92 -7.45
CA VAL A 102 7.95 8.44 -6.06
C VAL A 102 7.21 7.10 -5.93
N CYS A 103 6.19 6.85 -6.77
CA CYS A 103 5.56 5.53 -6.87
C CYS A 103 6.51 4.47 -7.41
N ALA A 104 7.31 4.79 -8.43
CA ALA A 104 8.32 3.89 -8.99
C ALA A 104 9.44 3.61 -7.98
N GLU A 105 9.89 4.62 -7.23
CA GLU A 105 10.84 4.45 -6.13
C GLU A 105 10.29 3.51 -5.04
N MET A 106 9.02 3.68 -4.65
CA MET A 106 8.37 2.76 -3.70
C MET A 106 8.23 1.35 -4.27
N HIS A 107 7.95 1.22 -5.55
CA HIS A 107 7.78 -0.06 -6.22
C HIS A 107 9.07 -0.90 -6.17
N SER A 108 10.20 -0.31 -6.48
CA SER A 108 11.50 -0.98 -6.61
C SER A 108 12.39 -0.90 -5.37
N GLY A 109 12.17 0.08 -4.49
CA GLY A 109 13.02 0.42 -3.37
C GLY A 109 12.53 -0.04 -2.00
N PHE A 110 13.15 0.54 -0.95
CA PHE A 110 12.83 0.33 0.47
C PHE A 110 12.84 -1.15 0.86
N THR A 111 13.78 -1.90 0.30
CA THR A 111 13.85 -3.37 0.44
C THR A 111 14.15 -3.78 1.87
N ALA A 112 15.00 -3.04 2.58
CA ALA A 112 15.33 -3.35 3.95
C ALA A 112 14.11 -3.17 4.88
N LEU A 113 13.38 -2.06 4.76
CA LEU A 113 12.14 -1.84 5.50
C LEU A 113 11.11 -2.95 5.19
N ARG A 114 10.93 -3.30 3.93
CA ARG A 114 9.95 -4.31 3.51
C ARG A 114 10.29 -5.70 4.02
N SER A 115 11.58 -6.06 4.09
CA SER A 115 12.05 -7.38 4.52
C SER A 115 12.06 -7.52 6.04
N HIS A 116 12.50 -6.49 6.77
CA HIS A 116 12.61 -6.55 8.23
C HIS A 116 11.32 -6.11 8.95
N CYS A 117 10.42 -5.42 8.26
CA CYS A 117 9.12 -4.99 8.75
C CYS A 117 8.03 -5.40 7.75
N PRO A 118 7.75 -6.72 7.56
CA PRO A 118 6.69 -7.17 6.66
C PRO A 118 5.34 -6.58 7.08
N MET A 119 4.43 -6.39 6.13
CA MET A 119 3.10 -5.86 6.45
C MET A 119 2.32 -6.88 7.27
N ASN A 120 1.85 -6.43 8.41
CA ASN A 120 0.95 -7.16 9.29
C ASN A 120 0.06 -6.14 10.00
N ILE A 121 -1.19 -6.05 9.57
CA ILE A 121 -2.11 -5.02 10.04
C ILE A 121 -2.61 -5.32 11.45
N GLU A 122 -2.85 -6.60 11.74
CA GLU A 122 -3.33 -7.05 13.04
C GLU A 122 -2.28 -6.87 14.15
N ALA A 123 -1.02 -7.11 13.84
CA ALA A 123 0.05 -7.14 14.82
C ALA A 123 0.40 -5.76 15.41
N ARG A 124 0.88 -5.79 16.65
CA ARG A 124 1.48 -4.65 17.36
C ARG A 124 2.85 -5.07 17.87
N LEU A 125 3.91 -4.70 17.15
CA LEU A 125 5.28 -5.20 17.31
C LEU A 125 6.31 -4.11 17.66
N PRO A 126 6.05 -3.18 18.61
CA PRO A 126 6.98 -2.10 18.92
C PRO A 126 8.30 -2.59 19.53
N GLN A 127 8.31 -3.77 20.20
CA GLN A 127 9.55 -4.38 20.72
C GLN A 127 10.44 -4.85 19.57
N ILE A 128 9.86 -5.51 18.57
CA ILE A 128 10.59 -5.92 17.36
C ILE A 128 11.07 -4.69 16.60
N GLY A 129 10.22 -3.67 16.46
CA GLY A 129 10.61 -2.40 15.82
C GLY A 129 11.83 -1.76 16.47
N ARG A 130 11.93 -1.76 17.81
CA ARG A 130 13.13 -1.25 18.52
C ARG A 130 14.39 -2.07 18.21
N LEU A 131 14.28 -3.40 18.13
CA LEU A 131 15.41 -4.26 17.77
C LEU A 131 15.83 -4.04 16.32
N VAL A 132 14.88 -4.03 15.39
CA VAL A 132 15.12 -3.74 13.96
C VAL A 132 15.77 -2.36 13.80
N TRP A 133 15.26 -1.34 14.48
CA TRP A 133 15.83 0.00 14.44
C TRP A 133 17.26 0.06 14.95
N ARG A 134 17.56 -0.64 16.04
CA ARG A 134 18.91 -0.72 16.61
C ARG A 134 19.88 -1.44 15.66
N ASP A 135 19.49 -2.59 15.13
CA ASP A 135 20.41 -3.54 14.50
C ASP A 135 20.52 -3.38 12.98
N GLN A 136 19.47 -2.79 12.32
CA GLN A 136 19.39 -2.71 10.87
C GLN A 136 19.62 -1.28 10.37
N ALA A 137 20.89 -0.93 10.08
CA ALA A 137 21.25 0.38 9.54
C ALA A 137 20.53 0.68 8.20
N ALA A 138 20.30 -0.33 7.36
CA ALA A 138 19.61 -0.20 6.10
C ALA A 138 18.13 0.18 6.28
N VAL A 139 17.45 -0.32 7.34
CA VAL A 139 16.08 0.10 7.66
C VAL A 139 16.05 1.57 8.07
N ARG A 140 17.04 2.02 8.87
CA ARG A 140 17.14 3.45 9.23
C ARG A 140 17.35 4.33 7.99
N ALA A 141 18.16 3.87 7.03
CA ALA A 141 18.38 4.58 5.77
C ALA A 141 17.09 4.65 4.93
N ASP A 142 16.35 3.56 4.81
CA ASP A 142 15.05 3.52 4.12
C ASP A 142 14.06 4.50 4.76
N VAL A 143 13.93 4.48 6.10
CA VAL A 143 13.03 5.40 6.82
C VAL A 143 13.48 6.85 6.68
N ALA A 144 14.77 7.14 6.77
CA ALA A 144 15.30 8.49 6.56
C ALA A 144 15.00 9.00 5.15
N ARG A 145 15.13 8.13 4.12
CA ARG A 145 14.77 8.47 2.73
C ARG A 145 13.27 8.76 2.60
N LEU A 146 12.40 7.94 3.21
CA LEU A 146 10.95 8.18 3.25
C LEU A 146 10.61 9.53 3.91
N CYS A 147 11.20 9.79 5.08
CA CYS A 147 10.96 11.05 5.79
C CYS A 147 11.41 12.27 4.97
N GLY A 148 12.57 12.22 4.33
CA GLY A 148 13.05 13.29 3.45
C GLY A 148 12.10 13.48 2.25
N LEU A 149 11.74 12.40 1.58
CA LEU A 149 10.84 12.43 0.42
C LEU A 149 9.47 13.02 0.77
N TRP A 150 8.83 12.50 1.82
CA TRP A 150 7.51 12.99 2.24
C TRP A 150 7.57 14.40 2.80
N GLY A 151 8.64 14.75 3.56
CA GLY A 151 8.84 16.09 4.06
C GLY A 151 8.95 17.14 2.95
N GLU A 152 9.73 16.87 1.90
CA GLU A 152 9.82 17.73 0.72
C GLU A 152 8.46 17.93 0.02
N LEU A 153 7.71 16.84 -0.18
CA LEU A 153 6.42 16.90 -0.84
C LEU A 153 5.38 17.64 -0.01
N LEU A 154 5.32 17.38 1.30
CA LEU A 154 4.40 18.05 2.22
C LEU A 154 4.74 19.54 2.39
N ALA A 155 6.02 19.90 2.46
CA ALA A 155 6.44 21.28 2.55
C ALA A 155 6.09 22.11 1.30
N ALA A 156 5.93 21.47 0.15
CA ALA A 156 5.48 22.10 -1.08
C ALA A 156 3.95 22.34 -1.13
N GLN A 157 3.17 21.79 -0.17
CA GLN A 157 1.73 21.97 -0.10
C GLN A 157 1.34 23.16 0.80
N PRO A 158 0.15 23.74 0.61
CA PRO A 158 -0.38 24.71 1.56
C PRO A 158 -0.60 24.07 2.94
N THR A 159 -0.52 24.85 4.01
CA THR A 159 -0.76 24.35 5.38
C THR A 159 -2.15 23.74 5.55
N ARG A 160 -3.13 24.28 4.83
CA ARG A 160 -4.52 23.78 4.77
C ARG A 160 -5.05 23.86 3.35
N LEU A 161 -5.85 22.89 2.98
CA LEU A 161 -6.62 22.91 1.72
C LEU A 161 -7.83 23.85 1.83
N PRO A 162 -8.49 24.21 0.74
CA PRO A 162 -9.67 25.10 0.76
C PRO A 162 -10.82 24.61 1.65
N ASP A 163 -10.95 23.31 1.83
CA ASP A 163 -11.94 22.67 2.73
C ASP A 163 -11.52 22.63 4.21
N GLY A 164 -10.34 23.21 4.52
CA GLY A 164 -9.76 23.22 5.88
C GLY A 164 -8.99 21.97 6.28
N SER A 165 -8.98 20.92 5.45
CA SER A 165 -8.23 19.70 5.74
C SER A 165 -6.72 19.90 5.59
N ALA A 166 -5.93 19.04 6.22
CA ALA A 166 -4.49 19.00 6.02
C ALA A 166 -4.16 18.24 4.72
N PRO A 167 -3.18 18.72 3.92
CA PRO A 167 -2.86 18.12 2.63
C PRO A 167 -2.25 16.72 2.76
N LEU A 168 -2.40 15.93 1.71
CA LEU A 168 -1.64 14.73 1.41
C LEU A 168 -0.42 15.09 0.53
N LEU A 169 0.32 14.11 0.02
CA LEU A 169 1.62 14.34 -0.66
C LEU A 169 1.52 15.30 -1.86
N PHE A 170 0.39 15.29 -2.56
CA PHE A 170 0.12 16.17 -3.71
C PHE A 170 -1.16 17.01 -3.52
N GLY A 171 -1.44 17.39 -2.28
CA GLY A 171 -2.63 18.11 -1.88
C GLY A 171 -3.79 17.16 -1.57
N HIS A 172 -4.53 16.71 -2.59
CA HIS A 172 -5.59 15.71 -2.46
C HIS A 172 -5.04 14.27 -2.52
N PHE A 173 -5.91 13.29 -2.30
CA PHE A 173 -5.57 11.87 -2.44
C PHE A 173 -5.19 11.54 -3.89
N THR A 174 -4.07 10.85 -4.05
CA THR A 174 -3.54 10.39 -5.34
C THR A 174 -3.06 8.94 -5.26
N VAL A 175 -2.66 8.38 -6.40
CA VAL A 175 -1.97 7.08 -6.47
C VAL A 175 -0.79 7.00 -5.50
N ALA A 176 -0.06 8.12 -5.28
CA ALA A 176 1.08 8.13 -4.37
C ALA A 176 0.68 7.76 -2.93
N ASP A 177 -0.41 8.31 -2.42
CA ASP A 177 -0.89 8.01 -1.07
C ASP A 177 -1.34 6.55 -0.95
N ALA A 178 -2.02 6.01 -1.96
CA ALA A 178 -2.37 4.58 -2.03
C ALA A 178 -1.12 3.69 -2.05
N TYR A 179 -0.05 4.12 -2.74
CA TYR A 179 1.22 3.40 -2.82
C TYR A 179 1.95 3.35 -1.50
N PHE A 180 1.87 4.42 -0.71
CA PHE A 180 2.50 4.51 0.60
C PHE A 180 1.61 4.02 1.76
N ALA A 181 0.34 3.72 1.56
CA ALA A 181 -0.54 3.20 2.61
C ALA A 181 0.02 1.92 3.29
N PRO A 182 0.55 0.90 2.56
CA PRO A 182 1.21 -0.24 3.20
C PRO A 182 2.46 0.13 4.00
N VAL A 183 3.17 1.19 3.60
CA VAL A 183 4.34 1.69 4.34
C VAL A 183 3.90 2.33 5.64
N CYS A 184 2.86 3.17 5.60
CA CYS A 184 2.27 3.78 6.80
C CYS A 184 1.83 2.70 7.81
N SER A 185 1.20 1.61 7.34
CA SER A 185 0.84 0.46 8.17
C SER A 185 2.08 -0.16 8.84
N ARG A 186 3.15 -0.45 8.08
CA ARG A 186 4.42 -0.99 8.62
C ARG A 186 5.01 -0.09 9.70
N LEU A 187 5.13 1.21 9.43
CA LEU A 187 5.67 2.18 10.39
C LEU A 187 4.89 2.17 11.69
N ARG A 188 3.55 2.05 11.61
CA ARG A 188 2.65 1.93 12.78
C ARG A 188 2.81 0.60 13.51
N THR A 189 2.78 -0.54 12.79
CA THR A 189 2.88 -1.88 13.37
C THR A 189 4.14 -2.05 14.19
N TYR A 190 5.27 -1.57 13.67
CA TYR A 190 6.58 -1.71 14.33
C TYR A 190 6.94 -0.52 15.23
N GLY A 191 6.15 0.54 15.24
CA GLY A 191 6.39 1.73 16.06
C GLY A 191 7.76 2.37 15.76
N LEU A 192 8.13 2.47 14.47
CA LEU A 192 9.41 3.05 14.06
C LEU A 192 9.44 4.56 14.33
N PRO A 193 10.59 5.12 14.76
CA PRO A 193 10.71 6.55 15.05
C PRO A 193 10.48 7.43 13.81
N LEU A 194 9.63 8.45 13.95
CA LEU A 194 9.29 9.41 12.88
C LEU A 194 9.32 10.84 13.41
N PRO A 195 9.71 11.85 12.59
CA PRO A 195 9.43 13.25 12.84
C PRO A 195 7.92 13.50 13.01
N ALA A 196 7.55 14.52 13.79
CA ALA A 196 6.14 14.76 14.15
C ALA A 196 5.22 15.05 12.93
N ASP A 197 5.72 15.80 11.95
CA ASP A 197 5.02 16.11 10.70
C ASP A 197 4.78 14.86 9.84
N ILE A 198 5.77 13.97 9.77
CA ILE A 198 5.68 12.68 9.07
C ILE A 198 4.73 11.72 9.80
N ALA A 199 4.79 11.67 11.13
CA ALA A 199 3.84 10.90 11.93
C ALA A 199 2.40 11.38 11.69
N ALA A 200 2.18 12.68 11.63
CA ALA A 200 0.88 13.27 11.31
C ALA A 200 0.41 12.91 9.89
N TYR A 201 1.31 12.84 8.90
CA TYR A 201 0.97 12.34 7.56
C TYR A 201 0.56 10.86 7.59
N VAL A 202 1.34 10.02 8.29
CA VAL A 202 1.02 8.59 8.46
C VAL A 202 -0.38 8.43 9.06
N ASP A 203 -0.71 9.20 10.10
CA ASP A 203 -2.03 9.17 10.74
C ASP A 203 -3.14 9.56 9.77
N ARG A 204 -2.92 10.61 8.96
CA ARG A 204 -3.89 11.03 7.92
C ARG A 204 -4.13 9.93 6.88
N VAL A 205 -3.07 9.30 6.37
CA VAL A 205 -3.20 8.21 5.39
C VAL A 205 -3.98 7.03 5.99
N LEU A 206 -3.66 6.62 7.21
CA LEU A 206 -4.33 5.51 7.88
C LEU A 206 -5.79 5.82 8.25
N ALA A 207 -6.16 7.10 8.35
CA ALA A 207 -7.54 7.56 8.59
C ALA A 207 -8.35 7.74 7.30
N LEU A 208 -7.75 7.61 6.10
CA LEU A 208 -8.50 7.66 4.85
C LEU A 208 -9.55 6.54 4.80
N PRO A 209 -10.81 6.82 4.41
CA PRO A 209 -11.88 5.82 4.40
C PRO A 209 -11.51 4.52 3.68
N GLY A 210 -10.85 4.59 2.51
CA GLY A 210 -10.41 3.40 1.79
C GLY A 210 -9.32 2.61 2.51
N VAL A 211 -8.41 3.29 3.22
CA VAL A 211 -7.36 2.62 4.02
C VAL A 211 -7.95 2.00 5.27
N ALA A 212 -8.82 2.73 5.98
CA ALA A 212 -9.51 2.21 7.15
C ALA A 212 -10.34 0.96 6.82
N ALA A 213 -11.08 0.99 5.70
CA ALA A 213 -11.87 -0.16 5.25
C ALA A 213 -10.99 -1.39 4.94
N TRP A 214 -9.81 -1.21 4.32
CA TRP A 214 -8.85 -2.31 4.15
C TRP A 214 -8.37 -2.88 5.49
N MET A 215 -8.04 -2.00 6.44
CA MET A 215 -7.56 -2.41 7.76
C MET A 215 -8.65 -3.16 8.55
N ASP A 216 -9.89 -2.68 8.49
CA ASP A 216 -11.03 -3.36 9.11
C ASP A 216 -11.26 -4.74 8.49
N GLY A 217 -11.16 -4.86 7.17
CA GLY A 217 -11.20 -6.13 6.45
C GLY A 217 -10.11 -7.10 6.92
N ALA A 218 -8.89 -6.62 7.10
CA ALA A 218 -7.77 -7.42 7.60
C ALA A 218 -8.01 -7.95 9.03
N LEU A 219 -8.58 -7.12 9.90
CA LEU A 219 -8.92 -7.54 11.26
C LEU A 219 -10.08 -8.57 11.30
N GLN A 220 -11.03 -8.46 10.36
CA GLN A 220 -12.15 -9.40 10.25
C GLN A 220 -11.74 -10.72 9.59
N GLU A 221 -10.77 -10.70 8.67
CA GLU A 221 -10.26 -11.90 7.99
C GLU A 221 -9.71 -12.92 8.98
N ALA A 222 -9.02 -12.45 10.02
CA ALA A 222 -8.55 -13.24 11.16
C ALA A 222 -7.69 -14.46 10.79
N ASP A 223 -7.07 -14.47 9.61
CA ASP A 223 -6.15 -15.53 9.18
C ASP A 223 -4.77 -15.36 9.84
N PHE A 224 -4.17 -16.47 10.24
CA PHE A 224 -2.78 -16.53 10.69
C PHE A 224 -1.99 -17.43 9.73
N LEU A 225 -0.97 -16.86 9.08
CA LEU A 225 -0.15 -17.57 8.11
C LEU A 225 1.29 -17.65 8.60
N ASP A 226 1.69 -18.78 9.15
CA ASP A 226 3.02 -18.99 9.78
C ASP A 226 4.18 -18.49 8.90
N PHE A 227 4.10 -18.68 7.59
CA PHE A 227 5.16 -18.28 6.65
C PHE A 227 5.21 -16.77 6.37
N GLU A 228 4.18 -16.00 6.81
CA GLU A 228 4.14 -14.53 6.76
C GLU A 228 4.38 -13.90 8.15
N GLU A 229 4.56 -14.72 9.19
CA GLU A 229 4.64 -14.29 10.59
C GLU A 229 6.04 -14.53 11.20
N PRO A 230 7.08 -13.80 10.77
CA PRO A 230 8.44 -14.05 11.25
C PRO A 230 8.64 -13.69 12.73
N TYR A 231 7.68 -13.00 13.36
CA TYR A 231 7.80 -12.46 14.72
C TYR A 231 6.70 -12.91 15.67
N ARG A 232 5.75 -13.72 15.23
CA ARG A 232 4.65 -14.24 16.07
C ARG A 232 4.55 -15.76 15.87
N LEU A 233 4.10 -16.46 16.92
CA LEU A 233 3.86 -17.91 16.91
C LEU A 233 2.37 -18.25 16.92
N GLY A 234 1.49 -17.27 16.94
CA GLY A 234 0.04 -17.40 16.96
C GLY A 234 -0.64 -16.04 17.01
N ARG A 235 -1.96 -16.05 16.91
CA ARG A 235 -2.79 -14.88 17.22
C ARG A 235 -2.95 -14.79 18.73
N ASP A 236 -2.62 -13.64 19.30
CA ASP A 236 -2.82 -13.33 20.71
C ASP A 236 -4.23 -12.84 20.97
#